data_808f6a68340b4661fb78d5af69aa70dc
#
_entry.id   808f6a68340b4661fb78d5af69aa70dc
#
_cell.length_a   1.000
_cell.length_b   1.000
_cell.length_c   1.000
_cell.angle_alpha   90.00
_cell.angle_beta   90.00
_cell.angle_gamma   90.00
#
_symmetry.space_group_name_H-M   'P 1'
#
loop_
_entity.id
_entity.type
_entity.pdbx_description
1 polymer ?
#
loop_
_entity_poly.entity_id
_entity_poly.type
_entity_poly.pdbx_seq_one_letter_code
_entity_poly.pdbx_strand_id
1 'polypeptide(L)'
;MSKGFWEKLNKPFFVLAPMADVTDAPFRRVIAKYGKPDVTYTEFVSADGLFLGGYDALVKDLEFTEDERPIVAQFFTSDPERMKKAAELAVELGFDGIDINMGCPDRSIEKQG
;
A
#
# COMPACT_ATOMS: atom_id res chain seq x y z
N MET A 1 -22.21 -3.63 8.71
CA MET A 1 -20.76 -3.73 8.44
C MET A 1 -20.27 -2.44 7.81
N SER A 2 -19.22 -1.85 8.36
CA SER A 2 -18.61 -0.64 7.77
C SER A 2 -17.93 -0.98 6.44
N LYS A 3 -18.20 -0.20 5.40
CA LYS A 3 -17.52 -0.32 4.11
C LYS A 3 -16.26 0.55 4.02
N GLY A 4 -15.81 1.03 5.18
CA GLY A 4 -14.60 1.81 5.29
C GLY A 4 -14.72 3.22 4.70
N PHE A 5 -13.57 3.82 4.38
CA PHE A 5 -13.52 5.19 3.88
C PHE A 5 -14.09 5.37 2.46
N TRP A 6 -14.18 4.29 1.68
CA TRP A 6 -14.66 4.32 0.29
C TRP A 6 -16.05 4.94 0.14
N GLU A 7 -16.94 4.70 1.11
CA GLU A 7 -18.30 5.25 1.07
C GLU A 7 -18.35 6.77 1.26
N LYS A 8 -17.27 7.33 1.82
CA LYS A 8 -17.19 8.78 2.10
C LYS A 8 -16.68 9.57 0.91
N LEU A 9 -16.23 8.90 -0.14
CA LEU A 9 -15.68 9.56 -1.33
C LEU A 9 -16.77 10.03 -2.26
N ASN A 10 -16.63 11.27 -2.75
CA ASN A 10 -17.50 11.80 -3.81
C ASN A 10 -17.15 11.12 -5.14
N LYS A 11 -18.15 10.78 -5.93
CA LYS A 11 -17.96 10.12 -7.23
C LYS A 11 -18.11 11.12 -8.38
N PRO A 12 -17.29 11.04 -9.42
CA PRO A 12 -16.12 10.17 -9.56
C PRO A 12 -14.96 10.60 -8.65
N PHE A 13 -14.08 9.67 -8.28
CA PHE A 13 -12.88 9.97 -7.52
C PHE A 13 -11.64 9.49 -8.27
N PHE A 14 -10.50 10.13 -7.99
CA PHE A 14 -9.21 9.82 -8.60
C PHE A 14 -8.29 9.14 -7.59
N VAL A 15 -7.55 8.17 -8.05
CA VAL A 15 -6.64 7.36 -7.25
C VAL A 15 -5.24 7.44 -7.85
N LEU A 16 -4.23 7.67 -7.02
CA LEU A 16 -2.85 7.51 -7.42
C LEU A 16 -2.52 6.01 -7.40
N ALA A 17 -2.39 5.42 -8.59
CA ALA A 17 -2.09 4.00 -8.71
C ALA A 17 -0.74 3.66 -8.09
N PRO A 18 -0.61 2.49 -7.43
CA PRO A 18 0.68 2.05 -6.90
C PRO A 18 1.66 1.74 -8.04
N MET A 19 2.86 2.28 -7.95
CA MET A 19 3.92 2.09 -8.96
C MET A 19 5.25 1.86 -8.24
N ALA A 20 5.82 0.68 -8.42
CA ALA A 20 7.11 0.33 -7.82
C ALA A 20 8.19 1.34 -8.24
N ASP A 21 9.03 1.73 -7.30
CA ASP A 21 10.10 2.72 -7.46
C ASP A 21 9.62 4.13 -7.87
N VAL A 22 8.32 4.37 -7.90
CA VAL A 22 7.74 5.67 -8.24
C VAL A 22 6.93 6.25 -7.10
N THR A 23 5.93 5.53 -6.59
CA THR A 23 5.03 6.02 -5.53
C THR A 23 5.59 5.79 -4.13
N ASP A 24 6.84 6.17 -3.92
CA ASP A 24 7.50 6.15 -2.61
C ASP A 24 7.02 7.32 -1.73
N ALA A 25 7.46 7.35 -0.48
CA ALA A 25 7.03 8.36 0.47
C ALA A 25 7.34 9.80 -0.01
N PRO A 26 8.54 10.12 -0.53
CA PRO A 26 8.82 11.45 -1.05
C PRO A 26 7.90 11.85 -2.21
N PHE A 27 7.67 10.95 -3.16
CA PHE A 27 6.78 11.20 -4.30
C PHE A 27 5.35 11.49 -3.84
N ARG A 28 4.80 10.67 -2.95
CA ARG A 28 3.44 10.85 -2.43
C ARG A 28 3.29 12.17 -1.67
N ARG A 29 4.32 12.60 -0.92
CA ARG A 29 4.32 13.90 -0.22
C ARG A 29 4.25 15.06 -1.18
N VAL A 30 5.00 15.02 -2.26
CA VAL A 30 4.97 16.04 -3.31
C VAL A 30 3.59 16.12 -3.96
N ILE A 31 3.02 14.96 -4.32
CA ILE A 31 1.69 14.90 -4.93
C ILE A 31 0.62 15.42 -3.95
N ALA A 32 0.68 15.03 -2.68
CA ALA A 32 -0.26 15.52 -1.66
C ALA A 32 -0.22 17.05 -1.51
N LYS A 33 0.95 17.65 -1.72
CA LYS A 33 1.12 19.10 -1.61
C LYS A 33 0.59 19.86 -2.83
N TYR A 34 0.79 19.34 -4.04
CA TYR A 34 0.55 20.09 -5.27
C TYR A 34 -0.66 19.64 -6.08
N GLY A 35 -1.16 18.45 -5.88
CA GLY A 35 -2.27 17.92 -6.66
C GLY A 35 -2.81 16.61 -6.09
N LYS A 36 -3.17 16.62 -4.82
CA LYS A 36 -3.60 15.44 -4.08
C LYS A 36 -4.76 14.71 -4.76
N PRO A 37 -4.62 13.41 -5.08
CA PRO A 37 -5.75 12.59 -5.50
C PRO A 37 -6.65 12.27 -4.31
N ASP A 38 -7.84 11.71 -4.57
CA ASP A 38 -8.76 11.33 -3.52
C ASP A 38 -8.24 10.18 -2.65
N VAL A 39 -7.46 9.28 -3.24
CA VAL A 39 -6.85 8.14 -2.54
C VAL A 39 -5.42 7.97 -3.03
N THR A 40 -4.49 7.69 -2.12
CA THR A 40 -3.10 7.33 -2.44
C THR A 40 -2.79 5.91 -2.02
N TYR A 41 -1.87 5.27 -2.75
CA TYR A 41 -1.40 3.91 -2.48
C TYR A 41 0.10 3.93 -2.25
N THR A 42 0.57 3.08 -1.35
CA THR A 42 2.00 2.78 -1.26
C THR A 42 2.44 1.97 -2.48
N GLU A 43 3.75 1.87 -2.72
CA GLU A 43 4.28 0.82 -3.58
C GLU A 43 3.82 -0.55 -3.05
N PHE A 44 3.83 -1.59 -3.89
CA PHE A 44 3.54 -2.93 -3.40
C PHE A 44 4.70 -3.45 -2.56
N VAL A 45 4.40 -3.99 -1.39
CA VAL A 45 5.37 -4.47 -0.43
C VAL A 45 5.25 -5.98 -0.27
N SER A 46 6.38 -6.68 -0.33
CA SER A 46 6.42 -8.12 -0.12
C SER A 46 6.13 -8.46 1.34
N ALA A 47 5.01 -9.15 1.58
CA ALA A 47 4.72 -9.67 2.92
C ALA A 47 5.75 -10.73 3.34
N ASP A 48 6.23 -11.54 2.40
CA ASP A 48 7.29 -12.50 2.66
C ASP A 48 8.57 -11.79 3.10
N GLY A 49 8.96 -10.73 2.40
CA GLY A 49 10.13 -9.92 2.77
C GLY A 49 10.00 -9.31 4.16
N LEU A 50 8.83 -8.78 4.52
CA LEU A 50 8.59 -8.20 5.84
C LEU A 50 8.77 -9.21 6.98
N PHE A 51 8.27 -10.43 6.81
CA PHE A 51 8.22 -11.40 7.91
C PHE A 51 9.28 -12.50 7.86
N LEU A 52 10.12 -12.51 6.82
CA LEU A 52 11.22 -13.47 6.66
C LEU A 52 12.61 -12.81 6.73
N GLY A 53 12.72 -11.70 7.45
CA GLY A 53 14.00 -11.06 7.76
C GLY A 53 14.26 -9.71 7.09
N GLY A 54 13.35 -9.18 6.28
CA GLY A 54 13.50 -7.90 5.59
C GLY A 54 12.72 -6.74 6.18
N TYR A 55 12.23 -6.87 7.40
CA TYR A 55 11.34 -5.88 8.02
C TYR A 55 11.94 -4.47 8.02
N ASP A 56 13.15 -4.30 8.53
CA ASP A 56 13.76 -2.98 8.68
C ASP A 56 13.97 -2.25 7.35
N ALA A 57 14.22 -3.01 6.28
CA ALA A 57 14.36 -2.44 4.95
C ALA A 57 13.02 -2.05 4.33
N LEU A 58 12.02 -2.92 4.47
CA LEU A 58 10.73 -2.78 3.78
C LEU A 58 9.72 -1.92 4.53
N VAL A 59 9.80 -1.81 5.85
CA VAL A 59 8.87 -0.99 6.63
C VAL A 59 8.95 0.49 6.26
N LYS A 60 10.07 0.93 5.72
CA LYS A 60 10.26 2.30 5.22
C LYS A 60 9.31 2.63 4.07
N ASP A 61 8.97 1.64 3.26
CA ASP A 61 8.03 1.80 2.15
C ASP A 61 6.58 2.00 2.64
N LEU A 62 6.34 1.74 3.91
CA LEU A 62 5.06 1.93 4.60
C LEU A 62 5.00 3.24 5.40
N GLU A 63 6.00 4.11 5.30
CA GLU A 63 5.96 5.44 5.94
C GLU A 63 5.03 6.37 5.17
N PHE A 64 4.19 7.12 5.91
CA PHE A 64 3.30 8.11 5.31
C PHE A 64 3.04 9.28 6.28
N THR A 65 2.53 10.38 5.73
CA THR A 65 2.09 11.55 6.52
C THR A 65 0.57 11.67 6.47
N GLU A 66 0.00 12.39 7.42
CA GLU A 66 -1.45 12.63 7.48
C GLU A 66 -2.01 13.29 6.21
N ASP A 67 -1.20 14.12 5.54
CA ASP A 67 -1.60 14.79 4.29
C ASP A 67 -1.86 13.82 3.13
N GLU A 68 -1.36 12.59 3.22
CA GLU A 68 -1.55 11.56 2.18
C GLU A 68 -2.87 10.80 2.33
N ARG A 69 -3.60 10.99 3.45
CA ARG A 69 -4.84 10.24 3.70
C ARG A 69 -5.99 10.64 2.77
N PRO A 70 -6.88 9.74 2.38
CA PRO A 70 -6.85 8.29 2.65
C PRO A 70 -5.69 7.60 1.94
N ILE A 71 -4.96 6.77 2.70
CA ILE A 71 -3.83 6.01 2.18
C ILE A 71 -4.03 4.51 2.36
N VAL A 72 -3.71 3.76 1.31
CA VAL A 72 -3.87 2.31 1.25
C VAL A 72 -2.50 1.67 1.13
N ALA A 73 -2.23 0.67 1.98
CA ALA A 73 -1.03 -0.14 1.87
C ALA A 73 -1.29 -1.31 0.91
N GLN A 74 -0.43 -1.48 -0.09
CA GLN A 74 -0.53 -2.61 -1.02
C GLN A 74 0.53 -3.66 -0.69
N PHE A 75 0.10 -4.91 -0.60
CA PHE A 75 0.96 -6.05 -0.32
C PHE A 75 0.82 -7.14 -1.38
N PHE A 76 1.84 -7.99 -1.48
CA PHE A 76 1.76 -9.21 -2.27
C PHE A 76 2.42 -10.37 -1.52
N THR A 77 1.85 -11.54 -1.65
CA THR A 77 2.38 -12.82 -1.20
C THR A 77 1.50 -13.94 -1.74
N SER A 78 2.03 -15.14 -1.82
CA SER A 78 1.26 -16.35 -2.12
C SER A 78 0.76 -17.06 -0.86
N ASP A 79 1.16 -16.58 0.33
CA ASP A 79 0.82 -17.19 1.62
C ASP A 79 -0.29 -16.41 2.33
N PRO A 80 -1.49 -17.00 2.53
CA PRO A 80 -2.59 -16.33 3.22
C PRO A 80 -2.26 -15.88 4.64
N GLU A 81 -1.45 -16.64 5.37
CA GLU A 81 -1.07 -16.29 6.74
C GLU A 81 -0.17 -15.05 6.78
N ARG A 82 0.74 -14.92 5.83
CA ARG A 82 1.57 -13.71 5.71
C ARG A 82 0.75 -12.50 5.27
N MET A 83 -0.24 -12.69 4.41
CA MET A 83 -1.15 -11.62 4.04
C MET A 83 -1.97 -11.15 5.25
N LYS A 84 -2.41 -12.07 6.09
CA LYS A 84 -3.09 -11.74 7.34
C LYS A 84 -2.20 -10.89 8.25
N LYS A 85 -0.94 -11.29 8.43
CA LYS A 85 0.03 -10.52 9.23
C LYS A 85 0.29 -9.14 8.64
N ALA A 86 0.36 -9.04 7.31
CA ALA A 86 0.52 -7.75 6.64
C ALA A 86 -0.68 -6.83 6.88
N ALA A 87 -1.90 -7.38 6.84
CA ALA A 87 -3.11 -6.63 7.16
C ALA A 87 -3.12 -6.14 8.61
N GLU A 88 -2.72 -6.98 9.55
CA GLU A 88 -2.59 -6.61 10.97
C GLU A 88 -1.56 -5.49 11.16
N LEU A 89 -0.42 -5.59 10.49
CA LEU A 89 0.60 -4.54 10.50
C LEU A 89 0.06 -3.22 9.94
N ALA A 90 -0.68 -3.25 8.85
CA ALA A 90 -1.29 -2.05 8.27
C ALA A 90 -2.25 -1.36 9.25
N VAL A 91 -3.02 -2.14 10.01
CA VAL A 91 -3.88 -1.61 11.07
C VAL A 91 -3.05 -0.94 12.17
N GLU A 92 -1.98 -1.60 12.62
CA GLU A 92 -1.08 -1.04 13.65
C GLU A 92 -0.43 0.26 13.21
N LEU A 93 -0.03 0.34 11.93
CA LEU A 93 0.59 1.54 11.35
C LEU A 93 -0.41 2.65 11.02
N GLY A 94 -1.71 2.37 11.12
CA GLY A 94 -2.76 3.37 10.95
C GLY A 94 -3.20 3.63 9.52
N PHE A 95 -2.98 2.70 8.60
CA PHE A 95 -3.48 2.81 7.23
C PHE A 95 -5.01 2.81 7.18
N ASP A 96 -5.57 3.52 6.19
CA ASP A 96 -7.02 3.60 5.99
C ASP A 96 -7.58 2.36 5.30
N GLY A 97 -6.74 1.63 4.56
CA GLY A 97 -7.12 0.41 3.86
C GLY A 97 -5.92 -0.40 3.44
N ILE A 98 -6.21 -1.61 2.96
CA ILE A 98 -5.20 -2.49 2.37
C ILE A 98 -5.66 -2.90 0.97
N ASP A 99 -4.69 -3.23 0.14
CA ASP A 99 -4.91 -3.74 -1.20
C ASP A 99 -4.01 -4.95 -1.44
N ILE A 100 -4.51 -5.90 -2.20
CA ILE A 100 -3.80 -7.15 -2.50
C ILE A 100 -3.42 -7.13 -3.97
N ASN A 101 -2.12 -7.10 -4.26
CA ASN A 101 -1.62 -7.25 -5.61
C ASN A 101 -1.59 -8.73 -6.00
N MET A 102 -2.40 -9.12 -6.97
CA MET A 102 -2.52 -10.50 -7.46
C MET A 102 -2.03 -10.66 -8.91
N GLY A 103 -1.44 -9.65 -9.50
CA GLY A 103 -1.13 -9.69 -10.92
C GLY A 103 0.01 -8.79 -11.35
N CYS A 104 1.22 -9.02 -10.82
CA CYS A 104 2.40 -8.31 -11.29
C CYS A 104 3.04 -9.07 -12.46
N PRO A 105 3.23 -8.45 -13.64
CA PRO A 105 3.85 -9.11 -14.79
C PRO A 105 5.38 -9.23 -14.72
N ASP A 106 6.01 -8.69 -13.69
CA ASP A 106 7.45 -8.78 -13.51
C ASP A 106 7.87 -10.22 -13.23
N ARG A 107 8.84 -10.70 -14.01
CA ARG A 107 9.32 -12.10 -13.91
C ARG A 107 9.92 -12.42 -12.54
N SER A 108 10.52 -11.43 -11.87
CA SER A 108 11.07 -11.62 -10.52
C SER A 108 9.96 -11.89 -9.50
N ILE A 109 8.79 -11.29 -9.70
CA ILE A 109 7.62 -11.46 -8.86
C ILE A 109 6.88 -12.76 -9.20
N GLU A 110 6.69 -13.06 -10.49
CA GLU A 110 6.04 -14.29 -10.94
C GLU A 110 6.74 -15.55 -10.40
N LYS A 111 8.07 -15.54 -10.30
CA LYS A 111 8.85 -16.65 -9.76
C LYS A 111 8.64 -16.90 -8.27
N GLN A 112 8.07 -15.94 -7.55
CA GLN A 112 7.78 -16.06 -6.12
C GLN A 112 6.43 -16.76 -5.85
N GLY A 113 5.65 -16.99 -6.88
CA GLY A 113 4.33 -17.64 -6.79
C GLY A 113 3.15 -16.69 -6.85
#